data_061495cc2776002349e4fe6bc53811e8
#
_entry.id   061495cc2776002349e4fe6bc53811e8
#
_cell.length_a   1.000
_cell.length_b   1.000
_cell.length_c   1.000
_cell.angle_alpha   90.00
_cell.angle_beta   90.00
_cell.angle_gamma   90.00
#
_symmetry.space_group_name_H-M   'P 1'
#
loop_
_entity.id
_entity.type
_entity.pdbx_description
1 polymer ?
#
loop_
_entity_poly.entity_id
_entity_poly.type
_entity_poly.pdbx_seq_one_letter_code
_entity_poly.pdbx_strand_id
1 'polypeptide(L)'
;MEEFNWGWMSKDKNEGQLHKNFITQEIFKDKVYEKYFEVEKGDIVLDCGASIGPFGYSIIDKKPKRIIGVEPSQVEIPTLVSNMKHSNFTLAPYAISDQDGEKELLYIFQPLTQDTISPKTLVKTIKFSSLLEQYSIDKIDFFKTDCEGGEYDIFNNENIGWLKSNTKKITGEWHLSTPELKAKFRVFRDTYLKSFPNHEVNSVDGVDIKWDLWNEHFIEYYNEVLIYIDNR
;
A
#
# COMPACT_ATOMS: atom_id res chain seq x y z
N MET A 1 17.04 15.61 -10.41
CA MET A 1 16.95 14.53 -9.41
C MET A 1 17.94 13.43 -9.77
N GLU A 2 18.50 12.73 -8.77
CA GLU A 2 19.26 11.50 -9.02
C GLU A 2 18.31 10.44 -9.62
N GLU A 3 18.86 9.50 -10.39
CA GLU A 3 18.07 8.42 -10.96
C GLU A 3 17.51 7.50 -9.86
N PHE A 4 16.26 7.01 -10.02
CA PHE A 4 15.63 6.08 -9.10
C PHE A 4 16.44 4.79 -9.01
N ASN A 5 16.80 4.39 -7.78
CA ASN A 5 17.54 3.17 -7.51
C ASN A 5 16.60 1.96 -7.48
N TRP A 6 16.74 1.06 -8.42
CA TRP A 6 15.93 -0.15 -8.54
C TRP A 6 16.37 -1.31 -7.64
N GLY A 7 17.44 -1.14 -6.86
CA GLY A 7 17.91 -2.14 -5.92
C GLY A 7 18.18 -3.50 -6.57
N TRP A 8 17.58 -4.55 -6.01
CA TRP A 8 17.73 -5.93 -6.50
C TRP A 8 17.15 -6.12 -7.91
N MET A 9 16.13 -5.39 -8.31
CA MET A 9 15.51 -5.47 -9.64
C MET A 9 16.47 -5.11 -10.78
N SER A 10 17.53 -4.35 -10.49
CA SER A 10 18.58 -4.05 -11.48
C SER A 10 19.56 -5.19 -11.69
N LYS A 11 19.61 -6.15 -10.77
CA LYS A 11 20.57 -7.27 -10.78
C LYS A 11 20.00 -8.51 -11.45
N ASP A 12 18.71 -8.68 -11.42
CA ASP A 12 17.99 -9.77 -12.05
C ASP A 12 17.53 -9.36 -13.47
N LYS A 13 17.95 -10.17 -14.49
CA LYS A 13 17.68 -9.84 -15.90
C LYS A 13 16.31 -10.29 -16.39
N ASN A 14 15.62 -11.14 -15.66
CA ASN A 14 14.32 -11.70 -16.04
C ASN A 14 13.20 -11.12 -15.17
N GLU A 15 13.04 -11.61 -13.96
CA GLU A 15 11.96 -11.20 -13.06
C GLU A 15 12.14 -9.78 -12.57
N GLY A 16 13.36 -9.37 -12.21
CA GLY A 16 13.63 -7.99 -11.82
C GLY A 16 13.30 -6.98 -12.91
N GLN A 17 13.56 -7.32 -14.18
CA GLN A 17 13.20 -6.45 -15.30
C GLN A 17 11.68 -6.38 -15.52
N LEU A 18 10.94 -7.48 -15.32
CA LEU A 18 9.50 -7.48 -15.40
C LEU A 18 8.88 -6.59 -14.31
N HIS A 19 9.31 -6.76 -13.06
CA HIS A 19 8.85 -5.90 -11.94
C HIS A 19 9.17 -4.43 -12.18
N LYS A 20 10.39 -4.13 -12.64
CA LYS A 20 10.78 -2.76 -13.02
C LYS A 20 9.85 -2.17 -14.08
N ASN A 21 9.51 -2.93 -15.11
CA ASN A 21 8.62 -2.48 -16.17
C ASN A 21 7.19 -2.23 -15.63
N PHE A 22 6.71 -3.14 -14.78
CA PHE A 22 5.40 -3.03 -14.14
C PHE A 22 5.32 -1.76 -13.27
N ILE A 23 6.21 -1.59 -12.31
CA ILE A 23 6.27 -0.40 -11.44
C ILE A 23 6.45 0.88 -12.26
N THR A 24 7.27 0.84 -13.33
CA THR A 24 7.47 1.99 -14.20
C THR A 24 6.17 2.41 -14.89
N GLN A 25 5.40 1.43 -15.36
CA GLN A 25 4.12 1.71 -16.00
C GLN A 25 3.11 2.23 -14.98
N GLU A 26 2.89 1.48 -13.93
CA GLU A 26 1.88 1.71 -12.92
C GLU A 26 2.08 3.02 -12.14
N ILE A 27 3.27 3.20 -11.56
CA ILE A 27 3.54 4.31 -10.63
C ILE A 27 3.99 5.57 -11.37
N PHE A 28 4.94 5.44 -12.31
CA PHE A 28 5.57 6.62 -12.90
C PHE A 28 4.84 7.14 -14.15
N LYS A 29 4.14 6.27 -14.91
CA LYS A 29 3.41 6.68 -16.10
C LYS A 29 1.92 6.85 -15.84
N ASP A 30 1.26 5.79 -15.38
CA ASP A 30 -0.20 5.76 -15.22
C ASP A 30 -0.66 6.42 -13.91
N LYS A 31 0.27 6.54 -12.92
CA LYS A 31 0.02 7.17 -11.61
C LYS A 31 -1.24 6.61 -10.95
N VAL A 32 -1.33 5.28 -10.90
CA VAL A 32 -2.56 4.59 -10.51
C VAL A 32 -3.09 5.04 -9.14
N TYR A 33 -2.21 5.32 -8.16
CA TYR A 33 -2.63 5.80 -6.85
C TYR A 33 -3.08 7.27 -6.84
N GLU A 34 -2.85 8.01 -7.90
CA GLU A 34 -3.27 9.42 -8.03
C GLU A 34 -4.35 9.63 -9.11
N LYS A 35 -5.05 8.57 -9.52
CA LYS A 35 -6.02 8.60 -10.64
C LYS A 35 -7.18 9.58 -10.44
N TYR A 36 -7.72 9.68 -9.23
CA TYR A 36 -8.89 10.50 -8.93
C TYR A 36 -8.58 11.73 -8.09
N PHE A 37 -7.45 11.74 -7.42
CA PHE A 37 -6.96 12.87 -6.63
C PHE A 37 -5.44 12.73 -6.47
N GLU A 38 -4.77 13.84 -6.23
CA GLU A 38 -3.30 13.88 -6.18
C GLU A 38 -2.79 14.23 -4.78
N VAL A 39 -1.51 13.92 -4.54
CA VAL A 39 -0.75 14.49 -3.43
C VAL A 39 -0.54 15.97 -3.70
N GLU A 40 -0.80 16.80 -2.70
CA GLU A 40 -0.67 18.25 -2.79
C GLU A 40 0.52 18.76 -1.97
N LYS A 41 0.97 19.96 -2.28
CA LYS A 41 2.04 20.60 -1.52
C LYS A 41 1.63 20.76 -0.07
N GLY A 42 2.48 20.28 0.84
CA GLY A 42 2.24 20.38 2.29
C GLY A 42 1.43 19.22 2.88
N ASP A 43 1.01 18.25 2.08
CA ASP A 43 0.32 17.04 2.55
C ASP A 43 1.21 16.21 3.50
N ILE A 44 0.59 15.60 4.50
CA ILE A 44 1.15 14.49 5.26
C ILE A 44 0.70 13.23 4.55
N VAL A 45 1.69 12.48 4.05
CA VAL A 45 1.49 11.25 3.27
C VAL A 45 1.86 10.04 4.12
N LEU A 46 0.96 9.06 4.18
CA LEU A 46 1.24 7.73 4.71
C LEU A 46 1.25 6.74 3.56
N ASP A 47 2.36 6.02 3.39
CA ASP A 47 2.59 5.01 2.36
C ASP A 47 2.81 3.66 3.04
N CYS A 48 1.76 2.87 3.19
CA CYS A 48 1.83 1.50 3.71
C CYS A 48 2.10 0.53 2.56
N GLY A 49 3.15 -0.29 2.73
CA GLY A 49 3.73 -1.09 1.66
C GLY A 49 4.62 -0.22 0.76
N ALA A 50 5.60 0.45 1.36
CA ALA A 50 6.43 1.40 0.64
C ALA A 50 7.46 0.72 -0.30
N SER A 51 7.75 -0.58 -0.12
CA SER A 51 8.71 -1.34 -0.92
C SER A 51 10.04 -0.59 -1.05
N ILE A 52 10.62 -0.49 -2.23
CA ILE A 52 11.83 0.31 -2.51
C ILE A 52 11.55 1.82 -2.69
N GLY A 53 10.32 2.27 -2.43
CA GLY A 53 9.92 3.68 -2.43
C GLY A 53 9.43 4.26 -3.75
N PRO A 54 8.86 3.50 -4.70
CA PRO A 54 8.49 4.05 -6.00
C PRO A 54 7.40 5.13 -5.89
N PHE A 55 6.35 4.89 -5.10
CA PHE A 55 5.31 5.89 -4.89
C PHE A 55 5.84 7.13 -4.18
N GLY A 56 6.51 6.94 -3.02
CA GLY A 56 7.11 8.06 -2.29
C GLY A 56 8.03 8.92 -3.16
N TYR A 57 8.87 8.28 -3.99
CA TYR A 57 9.77 8.97 -4.92
C TYR A 57 9.01 9.76 -6.01
N SER A 58 7.93 9.20 -6.55
CA SER A 58 7.13 9.83 -7.61
C SER A 58 6.49 11.16 -7.19
N ILE A 59 6.27 11.34 -5.87
CA ILE A 59 5.60 12.52 -5.30
C ILE A 59 6.54 13.56 -4.67
N ILE A 60 7.86 13.33 -4.63
CA ILE A 60 8.83 14.25 -3.98
C ILE A 60 8.71 15.67 -4.53
N ASP A 61 8.58 15.82 -5.85
CA ASP A 61 8.50 17.13 -6.52
C ASP A 61 7.21 17.90 -6.18
N LYS A 62 6.18 17.22 -5.67
CA LYS A 62 4.96 17.86 -5.14
C LYS A 62 5.17 18.52 -3.79
N LYS A 63 6.32 18.29 -3.16
CA LYS A 63 6.75 18.90 -1.88
C LYS A 63 5.77 18.62 -0.74
N PRO A 64 5.45 17.35 -0.45
CA PRO A 64 4.70 17.01 0.74
C PRO A 64 5.43 17.49 1.99
N LYS A 65 4.69 17.79 3.06
CA LYS A 65 5.26 18.21 4.35
C LYS A 65 6.01 17.06 5.00
N ARG A 66 5.48 15.84 4.86
CA ARG A 66 6.05 14.63 5.44
C ARG A 66 5.60 13.41 4.65
N ILE A 67 6.47 12.44 4.44
CA ILE A 67 6.16 11.13 3.89
C ILE A 67 6.55 10.10 4.95
N ILE A 68 5.60 9.28 5.40
CA ILE A 68 5.84 8.16 6.30
C ILE A 68 5.70 6.88 5.48
N GLY A 69 6.80 6.16 5.26
CA GLY A 69 6.80 4.88 4.55
C GLY A 69 6.86 3.72 5.52
N VAL A 70 5.87 2.84 5.45
CA VAL A 70 5.78 1.61 6.25
C VAL A 70 6.21 0.44 5.39
N GLU A 71 7.31 -0.22 5.77
CA GLU A 71 7.90 -1.33 5.01
C GLU A 71 8.60 -2.31 5.95
N PRO A 72 8.18 -3.58 6.01
CA PRO A 72 8.80 -4.57 6.89
C PRO A 72 10.10 -5.18 6.36
N SER A 73 10.31 -5.15 5.03
CA SER A 73 11.36 -5.88 4.36
C SER A 73 12.75 -5.33 4.64
N GLN A 74 13.56 -6.09 5.37
CA GLN A 74 14.96 -5.74 5.62
C GLN A 74 15.81 -5.72 4.33
N VAL A 75 15.34 -6.36 3.26
CA VAL A 75 16.01 -6.36 1.95
C VAL A 75 15.71 -5.08 1.18
N GLU A 76 14.50 -4.56 1.28
CA GLU A 76 14.05 -3.38 0.51
C GLU A 76 14.36 -2.06 1.21
N ILE A 77 14.31 -2.03 2.55
CA ILE A 77 14.55 -0.83 3.36
C ILE A 77 15.83 -0.06 2.97
N PRO A 78 16.99 -0.68 2.73
CA PRO A 78 18.18 0.08 2.35
C PRO A 78 18.00 0.85 1.04
N THR A 79 17.29 0.27 0.07
CA THR A 79 16.98 0.90 -1.21
C THR A 79 15.94 2.01 -1.04
N LEU A 80 14.88 1.75 -0.26
CA LEU A 80 13.86 2.73 0.11
C LEU A 80 14.50 3.98 0.73
N VAL A 81 15.33 3.82 1.76
CA VAL A 81 16.01 4.94 2.42
C VAL A 81 16.91 5.71 1.45
N SER A 82 17.60 5.01 0.55
CA SER A 82 18.42 5.64 -0.48
C SER A 82 17.60 6.48 -1.45
N ASN A 83 16.44 5.96 -1.91
CA ASN A 83 15.55 6.67 -2.83
C ASN A 83 14.91 7.90 -2.17
N MET A 84 14.65 7.84 -0.88
CA MET A 84 13.96 8.90 -0.14
C MET A 84 14.86 9.91 0.56
N LYS A 85 16.19 9.81 0.42
CA LYS A 85 17.20 10.61 1.17
C LYS A 85 17.10 12.14 1.03
N HIS A 86 16.46 12.62 -0.05
CA HIS A 86 16.30 14.06 -0.33
C HIS A 86 14.88 14.57 -0.06
N SER A 87 14.10 13.83 0.70
CA SER A 87 12.72 14.17 1.06
C SER A 87 12.53 14.25 2.56
N ASN A 88 11.39 14.79 3.00
CA ASN A 88 10.96 14.76 4.39
C ASN A 88 10.39 13.38 4.74
N PHE A 89 11.22 12.34 4.59
CA PHE A 89 10.84 10.95 4.76
C PHE A 89 11.09 10.45 6.18
N THR A 90 10.18 9.62 6.66
CA THR A 90 10.29 8.87 7.92
C THR A 90 10.02 7.40 7.63
N LEU A 91 10.96 6.52 7.95
CA LEU A 91 10.78 5.08 7.84
C LEU A 91 10.07 4.52 9.07
N ALA A 92 9.05 3.69 8.85
CA ALA A 92 8.44 2.82 9.84
C ALA A 92 8.70 1.34 9.44
N PRO A 93 9.70 0.67 10.04
CA PRO A 93 10.15 -0.67 9.61
C PRO A 93 9.28 -1.78 10.20
N TYR A 94 8.00 -1.79 9.82
CA TYR A 94 6.98 -2.70 10.33
C TYR A 94 6.08 -3.22 9.22
N ALA A 95 5.51 -4.42 9.43
CA ALA A 95 4.29 -4.85 8.76
C ALA A 95 3.07 -4.39 9.56
N ILE A 96 2.04 -3.88 8.91
CA ILE A 96 0.76 -3.62 9.58
C ILE A 96 0.11 -4.95 9.95
N SER A 97 -0.41 -5.03 11.18
CA SER A 97 -1.05 -6.24 11.71
C SER A 97 -2.10 -5.87 12.76
N ASP A 98 -2.88 -6.86 13.17
CA ASP A 98 -3.85 -6.77 14.27
C ASP A 98 -3.19 -6.67 15.67
N GLN A 99 -1.86 -6.90 15.76
CA GLN A 99 -1.11 -6.81 17.02
C GLN A 99 0.32 -6.31 16.82
N ASP A 100 0.83 -5.63 17.85
CA ASP A 100 2.24 -5.25 17.93
C ASP A 100 3.08 -6.48 18.31
N GLY A 101 4.26 -6.64 17.68
CA GLY A 101 5.15 -7.75 17.98
C GLY A 101 6.00 -8.18 16.79
N GLU A 102 5.99 -9.48 16.53
CA GLU A 102 6.71 -10.10 15.41
C GLU A 102 5.85 -11.18 14.76
N LYS A 103 5.98 -11.34 13.44
CA LYS A 103 5.24 -12.33 12.66
C LYS A 103 6.14 -12.89 11.55
N GLU A 104 5.97 -14.16 11.26
CA GLU A 104 6.56 -14.75 10.05
C GLU A 104 5.71 -14.37 8.84
N LEU A 105 6.32 -13.68 7.89
CA LEU A 105 5.73 -13.43 6.56
C LEU A 105 6.41 -14.30 5.51
N LEU A 106 5.61 -14.76 4.55
CA LEU A 106 6.13 -15.36 3.33
C LEU A 106 6.68 -14.23 2.45
N TYR A 107 7.94 -14.34 2.09
CA TYR A 107 8.56 -13.36 1.19
C TYR A 107 8.21 -13.73 -0.26
N ILE A 108 7.32 -12.96 -0.88
CA ILE A 108 6.81 -13.24 -2.23
C ILE A 108 7.81 -12.81 -3.32
N PHE A 109 8.78 -11.95 -3.00
CA PHE A 109 9.72 -11.36 -3.97
C PHE A 109 11.05 -12.13 -4.16
N GLN A 110 11.06 -13.45 -3.98
CA GLN A 110 12.13 -14.27 -4.52
C GLN A 110 11.63 -14.99 -5.78
N PRO A 111 12.48 -15.11 -6.84
CA PRO A 111 12.11 -15.87 -8.02
C PRO A 111 11.59 -17.24 -7.58
N LEU A 112 10.32 -17.50 -7.81
CA LEU A 112 9.73 -18.82 -7.60
C LEU A 112 10.26 -19.73 -8.71
N THR A 113 11.47 -20.26 -8.52
CA THR A 113 11.82 -21.50 -9.22
C THR A 113 10.93 -22.59 -8.64
N GLN A 114 10.37 -23.44 -9.47
CA GLN A 114 9.33 -24.43 -9.13
C GLN A 114 9.59 -25.33 -7.89
N ASP A 115 10.77 -25.24 -7.28
CA ASP A 115 11.23 -26.06 -6.16
C ASP A 115 11.63 -25.24 -4.90
N THR A 116 11.46 -23.93 -4.88
CA THR A 116 11.82 -23.13 -3.70
C THR A 116 10.59 -22.75 -2.88
N ILE A 117 10.51 -23.32 -1.67
CA ILE A 117 9.63 -22.80 -0.62
C ILE A 117 10.12 -21.39 -0.31
N SER A 118 9.28 -20.37 -0.54
CA SER A 118 9.59 -18.98 -0.18
C SER A 118 10.03 -18.93 1.28
N PRO A 119 11.22 -18.40 1.61
CA PRO A 119 11.68 -18.37 2.99
C PRO A 119 10.74 -17.48 3.80
N LYS A 120 10.27 -18.02 4.92
CA LYS A 120 9.58 -17.22 5.92
C LYS A 120 10.58 -16.28 6.58
N THR A 121 10.25 -15.01 6.62
CA THR A 121 11.08 -14.00 7.27
C THR A 121 10.32 -13.46 8.48
N LEU A 122 10.98 -13.45 9.63
CA LEU A 122 10.45 -12.82 10.83
C LEU A 122 10.55 -11.30 10.67
N VAL A 123 9.42 -10.62 10.75
CA VAL A 123 9.33 -9.16 10.66
C VAL A 123 8.64 -8.59 11.89
N LYS A 124 8.96 -7.35 12.23
CA LYS A 124 8.25 -6.62 13.26
C LYS A 124 6.87 -6.22 12.76
N THR A 125 5.87 -6.34 13.62
CA THR A 125 4.49 -5.91 13.33
C THR A 125 4.08 -4.74 14.20
N ILE A 126 3.17 -3.93 13.68
CA ILE A 126 2.59 -2.80 14.41
C ILE A 126 1.11 -2.67 14.09
N LYS A 127 0.29 -2.41 15.11
CA LYS A 127 -1.10 -2.00 14.93
C LYS A 127 -1.15 -0.62 14.29
N PHE A 128 -2.19 -0.35 13.52
CA PHE A 128 -2.37 0.97 12.93
C PHE A 128 -2.45 2.08 14.00
N SER A 129 -3.18 1.85 15.10
CA SER A 129 -3.24 2.80 16.22
C SER A 129 -1.87 3.06 16.87
N SER A 130 -1.07 2.00 17.08
CA SER A 130 0.30 2.13 17.63
C SER A 130 1.24 2.87 16.66
N LEU A 131 1.08 2.67 15.34
CA LEU A 131 1.81 3.42 14.31
C LEU A 131 1.50 4.91 14.40
N LEU A 132 0.22 5.28 14.51
CA LEU A 132 -0.20 6.68 14.63
C LEU A 132 0.44 7.35 15.85
N GLU A 133 0.41 6.68 17.00
CA GLU A 133 0.99 7.16 18.26
C GLU A 133 2.51 7.28 18.17
N GLN A 134 3.19 6.19 17.77
CA GLN A 134 4.66 6.12 17.74
C GLN A 134 5.27 7.16 16.81
N TYR A 135 4.61 7.44 15.68
CA TYR A 135 5.10 8.38 14.66
C TYR A 135 4.44 9.77 14.76
N SER A 136 3.62 10.02 15.79
CA SER A 136 2.91 11.28 16.01
C SER A 136 2.13 11.72 14.77
N ILE A 137 1.23 10.85 14.31
CA ILE A 137 0.39 11.08 13.14
C ILE A 137 -1.01 11.49 13.61
N ASP A 138 -1.27 12.78 13.68
CA ASP A 138 -2.57 13.31 14.10
C ASP A 138 -3.57 13.39 12.94
N LYS A 139 -3.08 13.44 11.71
CA LYS A 139 -3.88 13.45 10.48
C LYS A 139 -3.10 12.89 9.31
N ILE A 140 -3.82 12.44 8.28
CA ILE A 140 -3.27 12.02 7.00
C ILE A 140 -3.98 12.79 5.90
N ASP A 141 -3.24 13.54 5.08
CA ASP A 141 -3.81 14.25 3.95
C ASP A 141 -3.91 13.32 2.71
N PHE A 142 -2.96 12.39 2.55
CA PHE A 142 -2.98 11.37 1.51
C PHE A 142 -2.48 10.02 2.08
N PHE A 143 -3.30 8.99 1.96
CA PHE A 143 -3.01 7.65 2.43
C PHE A 143 -2.96 6.67 1.25
N LYS A 144 -1.80 6.07 0.99
CA LYS A 144 -1.67 4.92 0.09
C LYS A 144 -1.53 3.66 0.93
N THR A 145 -2.29 2.62 0.62
CA THR A 145 -2.17 1.30 1.22
C THR A 145 -2.05 0.23 0.13
N ASP A 146 -1.09 -0.66 0.30
CA ASP A 146 -0.79 -1.77 -0.58
C ASP A 146 0.17 -2.67 0.19
N CYS A 147 -0.38 -3.45 1.12
CA CYS A 147 0.38 -4.19 2.13
C CYS A 147 0.02 -5.66 2.19
N GLU A 148 -0.32 -6.24 1.03
CA GLU A 148 -0.44 -7.70 0.82
C GLU A 148 -1.40 -8.38 1.83
N GLY A 149 -2.55 -7.74 2.09
CA GLY A 149 -3.58 -8.21 3.01
C GLY A 149 -3.61 -7.51 4.36
N GLY A 150 -2.66 -6.63 4.67
CA GLY A 150 -2.67 -5.78 5.86
C GLY A 150 -3.73 -4.68 5.83
N GLU A 151 -4.34 -4.39 4.67
CA GLU A 151 -5.41 -3.41 4.49
C GLU A 151 -6.56 -3.66 5.45
N TYR A 152 -6.88 -4.94 5.70
CA TYR A 152 -8.00 -5.32 6.58
C TYR A 152 -7.70 -5.12 8.07
N ASP A 153 -6.42 -5.08 8.44
CA ASP A 153 -5.99 -4.75 9.81
C ASP A 153 -5.97 -3.23 10.05
N ILE A 154 -5.94 -2.44 8.97
CA ILE A 154 -6.11 -0.99 9.01
C ILE A 154 -7.61 -0.62 9.07
N PHE A 155 -8.41 -1.16 8.14
CA PHE A 155 -9.83 -0.83 8.02
C PHE A 155 -10.69 -1.78 8.86
N ASN A 156 -10.75 -1.54 10.16
CA ASN A 156 -11.49 -2.32 11.14
C ASN A 156 -12.30 -1.42 12.09
N ASN A 157 -13.07 -2.01 13.01
CA ASN A 157 -13.90 -1.28 13.97
C ASN A 157 -13.11 -0.34 14.88
N GLU A 158 -11.85 -0.67 15.19
CA GLU A 158 -11.00 0.11 16.08
C GLU A 158 -10.55 1.43 15.40
N ASN A 159 -10.24 1.35 14.11
CA ASN A 159 -9.58 2.44 13.38
C ASN A 159 -10.52 3.28 12.50
N ILE A 160 -11.68 2.74 12.10
CA ILE A 160 -12.55 3.38 11.09
C ILE A 160 -13.02 4.78 11.50
N GLY A 161 -13.29 5.00 12.78
CA GLY A 161 -13.68 6.31 13.29
C GLY A 161 -12.57 7.35 13.13
N TRP A 162 -11.34 6.94 13.44
CA TRP A 162 -10.18 7.79 13.27
C TRP A 162 -9.90 8.10 11.79
N LEU A 163 -9.93 7.07 10.93
CA LEU A 163 -9.74 7.22 9.49
C LEU A 163 -10.72 8.22 8.87
N LYS A 164 -12.00 8.12 9.23
CA LYS A 164 -13.04 9.03 8.75
C LYS A 164 -12.84 10.48 9.19
N SER A 165 -12.33 10.69 10.39
CA SER A 165 -12.18 12.02 10.96
C SER A 165 -10.87 12.71 10.61
N ASN A 166 -9.82 11.92 10.32
CA ASN A 166 -8.45 12.43 10.25
C ASN A 166 -7.73 12.10 8.93
N THR A 167 -8.39 11.41 7.97
CA THR A 167 -7.78 11.10 6.67
C THR A 167 -8.61 11.71 5.55
N LYS A 168 -7.97 12.45 4.63
CA LYS A 168 -8.68 13.14 3.54
C LYS A 168 -8.83 12.31 2.28
N LYS A 169 -7.74 11.71 1.81
CA LYS A 169 -7.64 10.96 0.55
C LYS A 169 -7.05 9.60 0.85
N ILE A 170 -7.72 8.52 0.43
CA ILE A 170 -7.24 7.15 0.62
C ILE A 170 -7.25 6.46 -0.73
N THR A 171 -6.16 5.80 -1.06
CA THR A 171 -6.02 4.99 -2.27
C THR A 171 -5.21 3.75 -1.97
N GLY A 172 -5.41 2.71 -2.75
CA GLY A 172 -4.56 1.53 -2.59
C GLY A 172 -5.09 0.30 -3.30
N GLU A 173 -4.36 -0.78 -3.10
CA GLU A 173 -4.74 -2.11 -3.51
C GLU A 173 -5.34 -2.88 -2.34
N TRP A 174 -6.45 -3.54 -2.58
CA TRP A 174 -7.06 -4.50 -1.67
C TRP A 174 -6.89 -5.89 -2.24
N HIS A 175 -6.16 -6.73 -1.51
CA HIS A 175 -5.81 -8.07 -1.96
C HIS A 175 -6.91 -9.08 -1.68
N LEU A 176 -7.29 -9.84 -2.71
CA LEU A 176 -8.35 -10.87 -2.70
C LEU A 176 -7.83 -12.22 -3.20
N SER A 177 -6.52 -12.43 -3.18
CA SER A 177 -5.86 -13.60 -3.81
C SER A 177 -6.14 -14.94 -3.10
N THR A 178 -6.68 -14.93 -1.89
CA THR A 178 -7.04 -16.14 -1.13
C THR A 178 -8.49 -16.13 -0.66
N PRO A 179 -9.10 -17.29 -0.36
CA PRO A 179 -10.45 -17.35 0.21
C PRO A 179 -10.60 -16.52 1.50
N GLU A 180 -9.55 -16.50 2.35
CA GLU A 180 -9.55 -15.68 3.57
C GLU A 180 -9.57 -14.20 3.27
N LEU A 181 -8.74 -13.73 2.33
CA LEU A 181 -8.70 -12.33 1.93
C LEU A 181 -10.03 -11.92 1.27
N LYS A 182 -10.63 -12.78 0.45
CA LYS A 182 -11.98 -12.55 -0.09
C LYS A 182 -13.04 -12.43 1.02
N ALA A 183 -12.95 -13.25 2.05
CA ALA A 183 -13.86 -13.13 3.20
C ALA A 183 -13.67 -11.82 3.96
N LYS A 184 -12.42 -11.42 4.22
CA LYS A 184 -12.08 -10.12 4.81
C LYS A 184 -12.56 -8.95 3.93
N PHE A 185 -12.38 -9.05 2.62
CA PHE A 185 -12.86 -8.04 1.68
C PHE A 185 -14.37 -7.85 1.72
N ARG A 186 -15.16 -8.94 1.81
CA ARG A 186 -16.61 -8.83 1.96
C ARG A 186 -17.01 -8.06 3.21
N VAL A 187 -16.34 -8.33 4.34
CA VAL A 187 -16.56 -7.57 5.58
C VAL A 187 -16.18 -6.10 5.38
N PHE A 188 -15.02 -5.83 4.81
CA PHE A 188 -14.57 -4.47 4.51
C PHE A 188 -15.57 -3.73 3.59
N ARG A 189 -15.94 -4.34 2.46
CA ARG A 189 -16.90 -3.79 1.51
C ARG A 189 -18.24 -3.47 2.18
N ASP A 190 -18.80 -4.45 2.89
CA ASP A 190 -20.16 -4.37 3.40
C ASP A 190 -20.30 -3.51 4.67
N THR A 191 -19.21 -3.37 5.43
CA THR A 191 -19.23 -2.65 6.71
C THR A 191 -18.56 -1.28 6.61
N TYR A 192 -17.37 -1.21 6.01
CA TYR A 192 -16.54 0.00 6.07
C TYR A 192 -16.61 0.83 4.79
N LEU A 193 -16.44 0.23 3.61
CA LEU A 193 -16.45 0.96 2.34
C LEU A 193 -17.77 1.69 2.10
N LYS A 194 -18.90 1.05 2.40
CA LYS A 194 -20.23 1.68 2.35
C LYS A 194 -20.36 2.96 3.19
N SER A 195 -19.54 3.08 4.23
CA SER A 195 -19.57 4.23 5.12
C SER A 195 -18.81 5.45 4.59
N PHE A 196 -18.11 5.29 3.45
CA PHE A 196 -17.47 6.38 2.71
C PHE A 196 -18.31 6.69 1.47
N PRO A 197 -19.00 7.84 1.42
CA PRO A 197 -19.94 8.14 0.34
C PRO A 197 -19.25 8.35 -1.02
N ASN A 198 -18.05 8.89 -1.00
CA ASN A 198 -17.29 9.20 -2.21
C ASN A 198 -16.16 8.20 -2.38
N HIS A 199 -16.44 7.09 -3.07
CA HIS A 199 -15.40 6.11 -3.40
C HIS A 199 -15.56 5.62 -4.84
N GLU A 200 -14.42 5.27 -5.44
CA GLU A 200 -14.31 4.62 -6.75
C GLU A 200 -13.56 3.30 -6.60
N VAL A 201 -13.88 2.33 -7.45
CA VAL A 201 -13.23 1.01 -7.45
C VAL A 201 -12.89 0.62 -8.87
N ASN A 202 -11.62 0.27 -9.08
CA ASN A 202 -11.13 -0.14 -10.39
C ASN A 202 -10.47 -1.53 -10.30
N SER A 203 -10.47 -2.25 -11.42
CA SER A 203 -9.53 -3.34 -11.61
C SER A 203 -8.10 -2.79 -11.72
N VAL A 204 -7.11 -3.64 -11.59
CA VAL A 204 -5.68 -3.27 -11.80
C VAL A 204 -5.42 -2.74 -13.21
N ASP A 205 -6.21 -3.17 -14.20
CA ASP A 205 -6.15 -2.63 -15.56
C ASP A 205 -6.84 -1.26 -15.70
N GLY A 206 -7.32 -0.69 -14.61
CA GLY A 206 -7.93 0.63 -14.56
C GLY A 206 -9.39 0.71 -15.02
N VAL A 207 -10.07 -0.41 -15.20
CA VAL A 207 -11.50 -0.45 -15.55
C VAL A 207 -12.35 -0.18 -14.30
N ASP A 208 -13.35 0.70 -14.40
CA ASP A 208 -14.33 0.92 -13.32
C ASP A 208 -15.15 -0.36 -13.11
N ILE A 209 -15.06 -0.89 -11.88
CA ILE A 209 -15.75 -2.11 -11.45
C ILE A 209 -16.56 -1.88 -10.18
N LYS A 210 -16.83 -0.63 -9.85
CA LYS A 210 -17.52 -0.25 -8.61
C LYS A 210 -18.82 -1.02 -8.37
N TRP A 211 -19.58 -1.25 -9.41
CA TRP A 211 -20.86 -1.97 -9.32
C TRP A 211 -20.68 -3.48 -9.26
N ASP A 212 -19.64 -4.01 -9.89
CA ASP A 212 -19.39 -5.45 -9.97
C ASP A 212 -19.04 -6.05 -8.62
N LEU A 213 -18.33 -5.30 -7.76
CA LEU A 213 -17.94 -5.76 -6.43
C LEU A 213 -19.10 -5.98 -5.45
N TRP A 214 -20.29 -5.44 -5.77
CA TRP A 214 -21.52 -5.73 -5.00
C TRP A 214 -22.21 -7.00 -5.45
N ASN A 215 -21.76 -7.62 -6.54
CA ASN A 215 -22.23 -8.90 -7.02
C ASN A 215 -21.22 -9.99 -6.62
N GLU A 216 -21.63 -10.89 -5.72
CA GLU A 216 -20.79 -11.98 -5.19
C GLU A 216 -20.15 -12.83 -6.29
N HIS A 217 -20.83 -12.97 -7.43
CA HIS A 217 -20.31 -13.74 -8.56
C HIS A 217 -19.00 -13.14 -9.12
N PHE A 218 -18.85 -11.83 -9.09
CA PHE A 218 -17.66 -11.16 -9.64
C PHE A 218 -16.47 -11.12 -8.68
N ILE A 219 -16.68 -11.13 -7.36
CA ILE A 219 -15.57 -11.13 -6.38
C ILE A 219 -14.60 -12.30 -6.61
N GLU A 220 -15.13 -13.44 -7.09
CA GLU A 220 -14.30 -14.63 -7.31
C GLU A 220 -13.28 -14.46 -8.46
N TYR A 221 -13.48 -13.50 -9.35
CA TYR A 221 -12.58 -13.25 -10.49
C TYR A 221 -11.42 -12.30 -10.16
N TYR A 222 -11.52 -11.53 -9.07
CA TYR A 222 -10.49 -10.55 -8.72
C TYR A 222 -9.51 -11.13 -7.69
N ASN A 223 -8.21 -10.93 -7.94
CA ASN A 223 -7.15 -11.19 -6.96
C ASN A 223 -6.80 -9.93 -6.17
N GLU A 224 -7.00 -8.77 -6.79
CA GLU A 224 -6.76 -7.45 -6.21
C GLU A 224 -7.64 -6.41 -6.91
N VAL A 225 -7.94 -5.33 -6.21
CA VAL A 225 -8.72 -4.20 -6.73
C VAL A 225 -8.15 -2.89 -6.19
N LEU A 226 -8.21 -1.84 -7.02
CA LEU A 226 -7.84 -0.48 -6.65
C LEU A 226 -9.05 0.25 -6.07
N ILE A 227 -8.92 0.81 -4.89
CA ILE A 227 -9.98 1.59 -4.25
C ILE A 227 -9.48 3.00 -3.96
N TYR A 228 -10.35 3.97 -4.23
CA TYR A 228 -10.11 5.40 -4.03
C TYR A 228 -11.23 5.97 -3.19
N ILE A 229 -10.90 6.65 -2.10
CA ILE A 229 -11.87 7.26 -1.19
C ILE A 229 -11.53 8.74 -1.03
N ASP A 230 -12.44 9.62 -1.44
CA ASP A 230 -12.36 11.06 -1.17
C ASP A 230 -13.22 11.38 0.07
N ASN A 231 -12.55 11.62 1.18
CA ASN A 231 -13.17 11.85 2.48
C ASN A 231 -13.15 13.34 2.89
N ARG A 232 -12.97 14.23 1.89
CA ARG A 232 -12.97 15.68 2.08
C ARG A 232 -14.38 16.25 2.20
#